data_4ce83da1cb24a500f7cf79a2556f9daf
#
_entry.id   4ce83da1cb24a500f7cf79a2556f9daf
#
_cell.length_a   1.000
_cell.length_b   1.000
_cell.length_c   1.000
_cell.angle_alpha   90.00
_cell.angle_beta   90.00
_cell.angle_gamma   90.00
#
_symmetry.space_group_name_H-M   'P 1'
#
loop_
_entity.id
_entity.type
_entity.pdbx_description
1 polymer ?
#
loop_
_entity_poly.entity_id
_entity_poly.type
_entity_poly.pdbx_seq_one_letter_code
_entity_poly.pdbx_strand_id
1 'polypeptide(L)'
;MIKEKVTTRNPWAWVPSLYFTEAIPYVMVMSVSVMMYKNLNVSNSDIAFFTSLLYFPWFLKFLWGPFIDMFKTKRFWTITMELIVGVTLLGIALSLTTSTYWSLTLIVFALMAFASATHDIAADGLYMLSLEQQQQSAFVGVRSTFYRIATVVGSGLLVVIAGQLSTSFGYKSAWAIVFVIAGVLFFLLFTYHKLILPYPKEDVGSFGSMQLSKNQIGFLFGGFLVFAVIFYLTFLLLSSLLSLFGIISPWKTIASTILLVLIVVVLFRTYVASFVLKYEKSESKNEILLPFIEFLKAFVVFMQKKDIWSILGFLLFFRFAEAQLVKLVQPFLLDPRTKGGLGLSTSEVGIVYGTVGIIALTVGGLIGGYVISKKGMKWWLWPMVIVMHSPDLVFVYLSQNQPENFLLINLAVAFEQFGYGFGFTAYMMYMIMISQGEHKTAHFAICTGIMALGMMLPGMYSGALQEQIGYSNFFLWVILSTIPGFIVAALVKIEPGFGKKISN
;
A
#
# COMPACT_ATOMS: atom_id res chain seq x y z
N MET A 1 20.16 -11.58 -32.05
CA MET A 1 19.45 -12.27 -30.96
C MET A 1 20.49 -12.86 -30.02
N ILE A 2 20.80 -12.20 -28.90
CA ILE A 2 21.64 -12.76 -27.84
C ILE A 2 20.76 -13.80 -27.16
N LYS A 3 21.10 -15.08 -27.26
CA LYS A 3 20.49 -16.14 -26.47
C LYS A 3 20.76 -15.82 -25.00
N GLU A 4 19.80 -15.25 -24.30
CA GLU A 4 19.91 -15.07 -22.86
C GLU A 4 20.06 -16.44 -22.22
N LYS A 5 21.19 -16.65 -21.56
CA LYS A 5 21.56 -17.90 -20.92
C LYS A 5 20.60 -18.10 -19.73
N VAL A 6 19.72 -19.08 -19.78
CA VAL A 6 18.93 -19.52 -18.61
C VAL A 6 19.87 -19.78 -17.46
N THR A 7 19.72 -19.04 -16.37
CA THR A 7 20.58 -19.21 -15.19
C THR A 7 19.72 -19.37 -13.96
N THR A 8 19.89 -20.51 -13.27
CA THR A 8 19.44 -20.66 -11.89
C THR A 8 20.47 -19.97 -10.98
N ARG A 9 20.03 -19.12 -10.09
CA ARG A 9 20.89 -18.43 -9.12
C ARG A 9 20.49 -18.86 -7.71
N ASN A 10 21.48 -18.91 -6.79
CA ASN A 10 21.17 -19.16 -5.38
C ASN A 10 20.19 -18.11 -4.86
N PRO A 11 19.03 -18.48 -4.32
CA PRO A 11 18.03 -17.54 -3.83
C PRO A 11 18.54 -16.56 -2.76
N TRP A 12 19.50 -16.97 -1.93
CA TRP A 12 20.13 -16.10 -0.94
C TRP A 12 20.91 -14.93 -1.54
N ALA A 13 21.34 -15.05 -2.79
CA ALA A 13 22.06 -13.98 -3.47
C ALA A 13 21.14 -12.84 -3.95
N TRP A 14 19.84 -13.07 -4.11
CA TRP A 14 18.96 -12.07 -4.73
C TRP A 14 17.64 -11.83 -4.00
N VAL A 15 17.04 -12.83 -3.33
CA VAL A 15 15.76 -12.64 -2.63
C VAL A 15 15.85 -11.59 -1.52
N PRO A 16 16.87 -11.60 -0.64
CA PRO A 16 17.02 -10.60 0.41
C PRO A 16 17.06 -9.17 -0.12
N SER A 17 17.92 -8.90 -1.09
CA SER A 17 18.09 -7.56 -1.66
C SER A 17 16.89 -7.13 -2.49
N LEU A 18 16.22 -8.04 -3.20
CA LEU A 18 15.01 -7.76 -3.99
C LEU A 18 13.88 -7.22 -3.10
N TYR A 19 13.59 -7.87 -1.97
CA TYR A 19 12.55 -7.43 -1.05
C TYR A 19 12.95 -6.23 -0.20
N PHE A 20 14.24 -6.01 -0.04
CA PHE A 20 14.75 -4.75 0.50
C PHE A 20 14.47 -3.58 -0.47
N THR A 21 14.76 -3.74 -1.76
CA THR A 21 14.46 -2.70 -2.78
C THR A 21 12.96 -2.46 -2.96
N GLU A 22 12.13 -3.46 -2.78
CA GLU A 22 10.67 -3.33 -2.86
C GLU A 22 10.11 -2.38 -1.79
N ALA A 23 10.60 -2.49 -0.54
CA ALA A 23 10.07 -1.75 0.59
C ALA A 23 10.49 -0.27 0.61
N ILE A 24 11.72 0.07 0.23
CA ILE A 24 12.26 1.44 0.35
C ILE A 24 11.38 2.50 -0.34
N PRO A 25 11.03 2.39 -1.64
CA PRO A 25 10.24 3.43 -2.30
C PRO A 25 8.84 3.58 -1.69
N TYR A 26 8.22 2.47 -1.26
CA TYR A 26 6.95 2.53 -0.53
C TYR A 26 7.09 3.35 0.76
N VAL A 27 8.11 3.09 1.56
CA VAL A 27 8.37 3.81 2.81
C VAL A 27 8.69 5.28 2.55
N MET A 28 9.47 5.58 1.51
CA MET A 28 9.78 6.96 1.12
C MET A 28 8.52 7.74 0.75
N VAL A 29 7.60 7.11 -0.01
CA VAL A 29 6.35 7.74 -0.44
C VAL A 29 5.36 7.87 0.72
N MET A 30 5.22 6.85 1.58
CA MET A 30 4.13 6.77 2.56
C MET A 30 4.46 7.36 3.93
N SER A 31 5.72 7.31 4.34
CA SER A 31 6.16 7.70 5.68
C SER A 31 7.15 8.87 5.64
N VAL A 32 8.23 8.73 4.90
CA VAL A 32 9.31 9.74 4.86
C VAL A 32 8.81 11.06 4.26
N SER A 33 7.96 11.01 3.22
CA SER A 33 7.37 12.21 2.64
C SER A 33 6.56 13.03 3.65
N VAL A 34 5.80 12.36 4.52
CA VAL A 34 5.00 13.00 5.57
C VAL A 34 5.89 13.79 6.53
N MET A 35 6.97 13.15 7.01
CA MET A 35 7.93 13.80 7.93
C MET A 35 8.70 14.94 7.23
N MET A 36 9.14 14.72 6.00
CA MET A 36 9.81 15.75 5.21
C MET A 36 8.92 16.99 5.03
N TYR A 37 7.68 16.82 4.59
CA TYR A 37 6.76 17.95 4.41
C TYR A 37 6.41 18.62 5.73
N LYS A 38 6.29 17.88 6.81
CA LYS A 38 6.07 18.44 8.13
C LYS A 38 7.25 19.32 8.58
N ASN A 39 8.47 18.86 8.39
CA ASN A 39 9.68 19.66 8.67
C ASN A 39 9.80 20.92 7.77
N LEU A 40 9.17 20.90 6.60
CA LEU A 40 9.12 22.04 5.67
C LEU A 40 7.89 22.94 5.92
N ASN A 41 7.22 22.81 7.06
CA ASN A 41 6.07 23.61 7.49
C ASN A 41 4.85 23.52 6.57
N VAL A 42 4.65 22.41 5.89
CA VAL A 42 3.41 22.14 5.14
C VAL A 42 2.28 21.84 6.14
N SER A 43 1.06 22.27 5.83
CA SER A 43 -0.12 22.04 6.67
C SER A 43 -0.43 20.55 6.84
N ASN A 44 -1.02 20.15 7.96
CA ASN A 44 -1.44 18.76 8.17
C ASN A 44 -2.53 18.34 7.17
N SER A 45 -3.39 19.30 6.77
CA SER A 45 -4.39 19.13 5.73
C SER A 45 -3.78 18.76 4.40
N ASP A 46 -2.80 19.52 3.91
CA ASP A 46 -2.14 19.27 2.63
C ASP A 46 -1.31 17.98 2.68
N ILE A 47 -0.57 17.75 3.76
CA ILE A 47 0.20 16.51 3.94
C ILE A 47 -0.73 15.30 3.85
N ALA A 48 -1.80 15.28 4.64
CA ALA A 48 -2.72 14.16 4.68
C ALA A 48 -3.40 13.94 3.32
N PHE A 49 -3.86 15.00 2.67
CA PHE A 49 -4.54 14.94 1.38
C PHE A 49 -3.61 14.40 0.27
N PHE A 50 -2.51 15.09 0.02
CA PHE A 50 -1.64 14.78 -1.12
C PHE A 50 -0.85 13.49 -0.93
N THR A 51 -0.35 13.18 0.29
CA THR A 51 0.34 11.90 0.52
C THR A 51 -0.62 10.71 0.53
N SER A 52 -1.91 10.90 0.82
CA SER A 52 -2.90 9.85 0.64
C SER A 52 -3.20 9.56 -0.82
N LEU A 53 -3.22 10.59 -1.69
CA LEU A 53 -3.35 10.38 -3.14
C LEU A 53 -2.22 9.51 -3.71
N LEU A 54 -1.05 9.53 -3.10
CA LEU A 54 0.07 8.68 -3.52
C LEU A 54 -0.20 7.17 -3.33
N TYR A 55 -1.27 6.76 -2.62
CA TYR A 55 -1.74 5.36 -2.61
C TYR A 55 -2.37 4.91 -3.93
N PHE A 56 -2.74 5.84 -4.80
CA PHE A 56 -3.45 5.58 -6.05
C PHE A 56 -2.79 4.52 -6.94
N PRO A 57 -1.46 4.50 -7.15
CA PRO A 57 -0.81 3.45 -7.92
C PRO A 57 -1.01 2.05 -7.33
N TRP A 58 -0.90 1.88 -6.02
CA TRP A 58 -1.12 0.57 -5.38
C TRP A 58 -2.60 0.15 -5.41
N PHE A 59 -3.52 1.11 -5.38
CA PHE A 59 -4.94 0.83 -5.60
C PHE A 59 -5.19 0.29 -7.01
N LEU A 60 -4.58 0.89 -8.01
CA LEU A 60 -4.83 0.55 -9.42
C LEU A 60 -3.90 -0.53 -9.99
N LYS A 61 -2.87 -0.98 -9.26
CA LYS A 61 -1.83 -1.87 -9.80
C LYS A 61 -2.37 -3.15 -10.47
N PHE A 62 -3.52 -3.65 -10.02
CA PHE A 62 -4.17 -4.80 -10.63
C PHE A 62 -4.57 -4.56 -12.10
N LEU A 63 -4.78 -3.30 -12.50
CA LEU A 63 -5.20 -2.97 -13.86
C LEU A 63 -4.06 -3.11 -14.87
N TRP A 64 -2.82 -2.81 -14.50
CA TRP A 64 -1.68 -2.95 -15.42
C TRP A 64 -0.81 -4.16 -15.16
N GLY A 65 -1.10 -4.97 -14.16
CA GLY A 65 -0.44 -6.27 -13.95
C GLY A 65 -0.36 -7.10 -15.22
N PRO A 66 -1.46 -7.32 -15.96
CA PRO A 66 -1.44 -8.04 -17.23
C PRO A 66 -0.50 -7.45 -18.29
N PHE A 67 -0.31 -6.11 -18.30
CA PHE A 67 0.65 -5.49 -19.22
C PHE A 67 2.09 -5.90 -18.89
N ILE A 68 2.43 -5.97 -17.61
CA ILE A 68 3.75 -6.41 -17.15
C ILE A 68 3.99 -7.87 -17.53
N ASP A 69 2.94 -8.69 -17.55
CA ASP A 69 2.99 -10.09 -17.97
C ASP A 69 3.16 -10.23 -19.50
N MET A 70 2.57 -9.33 -20.25
CA MET A 70 2.60 -9.36 -21.70
C MET A 70 3.87 -8.73 -22.30
N PHE A 71 4.34 -7.61 -21.73
CA PHE A 71 5.44 -6.83 -22.27
C PHE A 71 6.74 -7.10 -21.55
N LYS A 72 7.71 -7.67 -22.23
CA LYS A 72 9.04 -7.95 -21.68
C LYS A 72 9.01 -8.97 -20.52
N THR A 73 10.17 -9.24 -19.97
CA THR A 73 10.36 -10.17 -18.86
C THR A 73 10.11 -9.51 -17.51
N LYS A 74 9.75 -10.28 -16.50
CA LYS A 74 9.65 -9.79 -15.11
C LYS A 74 10.98 -9.20 -14.65
N ARG A 75 12.07 -9.86 -14.99
CA ARG A 75 13.42 -9.36 -14.74
C ARG A 75 13.66 -7.97 -15.36
N PHE A 76 13.26 -7.76 -16.62
CA PHE A 76 13.38 -6.45 -17.27
C PHE A 76 12.63 -5.37 -16.51
N TRP A 77 11.37 -5.61 -16.14
CA TRP A 77 10.56 -4.66 -15.38
C TRP A 77 11.15 -4.37 -14.02
N THR A 78 11.56 -5.38 -13.26
CA THR A 78 12.21 -5.23 -11.95
C THR A 78 13.40 -4.28 -12.02
N ILE A 79 14.36 -4.56 -12.91
CA ILE A 79 15.58 -3.75 -13.06
C ILE A 79 15.27 -2.33 -13.56
N THR A 80 14.32 -2.19 -14.51
CA THR A 80 13.96 -0.88 -15.05
C THR A 80 13.27 -0.01 -13.99
N MET A 81 12.40 -0.59 -13.17
CA MET A 81 11.74 0.16 -12.11
C MET A 81 12.72 0.56 -10.99
N GLU A 82 13.70 -0.26 -10.67
CA GLU A 82 14.78 0.12 -9.74
C GLU A 82 15.58 1.33 -10.24
N LEU A 83 15.90 1.35 -11.54
CA LEU A 83 16.56 2.52 -12.15
C LEU A 83 15.68 3.77 -12.05
N ILE A 84 14.40 3.66 -12.37
CA ILE A 84 13.44 4.78 -12.29
C ILE A 84 13.32 5.27 -10.85
N VAL A 85 13.22 4.36 -9.86
CA VAL A 85 13.20 4.73 -8.44
C VAL A 85 14.48 5.47 -8.05
N GLY A 86 15.65 5.00 -8.46
CA GLY A 86 16.93 5.69 -8.22
C GLY A 86 16.92 7.11 -8.81
N VAL A 87 16.46 7.27 -10.06
CA VAL A 87 16.35 8.58 -10.73
C VAL A 87 15.34 9.48 -10.01
N THR A 88 14.18 8.94 -9.58
CA THR A 88 13.18 9.74 -8.86
C THR A 88 13.65 10.17 -7.48
N LEU A 89 14.42 9.35 -6.76
CA LEU A 89 15.04 9.76 -5.49
C LEU A 89 16.00 10.94 -5.68
N LEU A 90 16.86 10.93 -6.70
CA LEU A 90 17.69 12.08 -7.04
C LEU A 90 16.84 13.26 -7.53
N GLY A 91 15.77 13.01 -8.25
CA GLY A 91 14.80 14.02 -8.69
C GLY A 91 14.16 14.76 -7.52
N ILE A 92 13.80 14.07 -6.43
CA ILE A 92 13.30 14.68 -5.20
C ILE A 92 14.38 15.57 -4.56
N ALA A 93 15.61 15.04 -4.45
CA ALA A 93 16.74 15.82 -3.90
C ALA A 93 16.96 17.13 -4.66
N LEU A 94 16.94 17.08 -5.99
CA LEU A 94 17.06 18.27 -6.84
C LEU A 94 15.85 19.21 -6.69
N SER A 95 14.64 18.66 -6.64
CA SER A 95 13.41 19.44 -6.47
C SER A 95 13.42 20.28 -5.19
N LEU A 96 13.99 19.75 -4.10
CA LEU A 96 14.10 20.44 -2.81
C LEU A 96 14.96 21.72 -2.87
N THR A 97 15.84 21.85 -3.86
CA THR A 97 16.66 23.08 -4.04
C THR A 97 15.89 24.21 -4.72
N THR A 98 14.72 23.95 -5.28
CA THR A 98 13.91 24.94 -6.02
C THR A 98 12.92 25.67 -5.14
N SER A 99 12.41 26.81 -5.62
CA SER A 99 11.31 27.55 -4.97
C SER A 99 9.96 26.81 -5.06
N THR A 100 9.75 26.03 -6.12
CA THR A 100 8.53 25.24 -6.39
C THR A 100 8.63 23.80 -5.87
N TYR A 101 9.47 23.56 -4.86
CA TYR A 101 9.77 22.23 -4.33
C TYR A 101 8.53 21.41 -4.00
N TRP A 102 7.47 22.04 -3.49
CA TRP A 102 6.24 21.35 -3.09
C TRP A 102 5.61 20.57 -4.26
N SER A 103 5.27 21.28 -5.34
CA SER A 103 4.63 20.67 -6.51
C SER A 103 5.56 19.69 -7.22
N LEU A 104 6.85 20.01 -7.35
CA LEU A 104 7.82 19.16 -8.02
C LEU A 104 8.05 17.85 -7.26
N THR A 105 8.24 17.91 -5.95
CA THR A 105 8.44 16.70 -5.15
C THR A 105 7.19 15.80 -5.17
N LEU A 106 5.97 16.36 -5.13
CA LEU A 106 4.73 15.57 -5.26
C LEU A 106 4.64 14.83 -6.59
N ILE A 107 4.96 15.49 -7.70
CA ILE A 107 4.98 14.87 -9.03
C ILE A 107 6.01 13.73 -9.06
N VAL A 108 7.21 13.96 -8.53
CA VAL A 108 8.28 12.96 -8.53
C VAL A 108 7.93 11.80 -7.58
N PHE A 109 7.31 12.06 -6.42
CA PHE A 109 6.78 10.99 -5.56
C PHE A 109 5.68 10.19 -6.23
N ALA A 110 4.80 10.82 -7.01
CA ALA A 110 3.78 10.10 -7.78
C ALA A 110 4.43 9.17 -8.83
N LEU A 111 5.45 9.64 -9.54
CA LEU A 111 6.23 8.81 -10.47
C LEU A 111 6.93 7.64 -9.74
N MET A 112 7.52 7.90 -8.57
CA MET A 112 8.11 6.87 -7.72
C MET A 112 7.08 5.84 -7.27
N ALA A 113 5.87 6.27 -6.89
CA ALA A 113 4.79 5.40 -6.46
C ALA A 113 4.33 4.47 -7.59
N PHE A 114 4.22 4.97 -8.83
CA PHE A 114 3.94 4.12 -10.01
C PHE A 114 5.08 3.14 -10.29
N ALA A 115 6.33 3.60 -10.21
CA ALA A 115 7.49 2.72 -10.38
C ALA A 115 7.55 1.64 -9.31
N SER A 116 7.30 1.98 -8.04
CA SER A 116 7.26 1.03 -6.93
C SER A 116 6.14 0.00 -7.08
N ALA A 117 4.91 0.44 -7.37
CA ALA A 117 3.79 -0.48 -7.58
C ALA A 117 4.02 -1.43 -8.77
N THR A 118 4.72 -0.97 -9.81
CA THR A 118 5.13 -1.80 -10.94
C THR A 118 6.24 -2.77 -10.57
N HIS A 119 7.21 -2.31 -9.78
CA HIS A 119 8.29 -3.14 -9.24
C HIS A 119 7.74 -4.29 -8.41
N ASP A 120 6.76 -4.03 -7.51
CA ASP A 120 6.11 -5.07 -6.67
C ASP A 120 5.56 -6.21 -7.53
N ILE A 121 4.81 -5.89 -8.60
CA ILE A 121 4.24 -6.91 -9.49
C ILE A 121 5.35 -7.71 -10.18
N ALA A 122 6.38 -7.03 -10.66
CA ALA A 122 7.47 -7.65 -11.39
C ALA A 122 8.35 -8.52 -10.49
N ALA A 123 8.69 -8.03 -9.30
CA ALA A 123 9.51 -8.72 -8.31
C ALA A 123 8.82 -10.00 -7.79
N ASP A 124 7.53 -9.90 -7.44
CA ASP A 124 6.73 -11.06 -7.03
C ASP A 124 6.59 -12.07 -8.16
N GLY A 125 6.38 -11.62 -9.40
CA GLY A 125 6.35 -12.48 -10.57
C GLY A 125 7.69 -13.20 -10.81
N LEU A 126 8.80 -12.47 -10.74
CA LEU A 126 10.15 -13.04 -10.88
C LEU A 126 10.45 -14.07 -9.79
N TYR A 127 10.06 -13.80 -8.53
CA TYR A 127 10.19 -14.74 -7.42
C TYR A 127 9.43 -16.03 -7.68
N MET A 128 8.18 -15.96 -8.14
CA MET A 128 7.35 -17.12 -8.42
C MET A 128 7.87 -17.96 -9.60
N LEU A 129 8.43 -17.32 -10.63
CA LEU A 129 8.94 -18.00 -11.81
C LEU A 129 10.34 -18.60 -11.59
N SER A 130 11.12 -18.03 -10.66
CA SER A 130 12.51 -18.43 -10.44
C SER A 130 12.70 -19.51 -9.39
N LEU A 131 11.70 -19.78 -8.56
CA LEU A 131 11.79 -20.68 -7.42
C LEU A 131 10.73 -21.78 -7.49
N GLU A 132 11.12 -23.00 -7.16
CA GLU A 132 10.19 -24.09 -6.95
C GLU A 132 9.31 -23.85 -5.72
N GLN A 133 8.12 -24.45 -5.68
CA GLN A 133 7.14 -24.25 -4.60
C GLN A 133 7.72 -24.47 -3.19
N GLN A 134 8.61 -25.45 -3.03
CA GLN A 134 9.30 -25.70 -1.76
C GLN A 134 10.23 -24.55 -1.38
N GLN A 135 11.01 -24.04 -2.35
CA GLN A 135 11.89 -22.89 -2.14
C GLN A 135 11.08 -21.62 -1.86
N GLN A 136 9.98 -21.38 -2.59
CA GLN A 136 9.10 -20.25 -2.33
C GLN A 136 8.62 -20.24 -0.87
N SER A 137 8.17 -21.41 -0.37
CA SER A 137 7.73 -21.54 1.02
C SER A 137 8.87 -21.29 2.03
N ALA A 138 10.08 -21.76 1.74
CA ALA A 138 11.23 -21.56 2.61
C ALA A 138 11.67 -20.08 2.68
N PHE A 139 11.54 -19.33 1.58
CA PHE A 139 11.97 -17.94 1.50
C PHE A 139 10.90 -16.89 1.85
N VAL A 140 9.65 -17.28 2.14
CA VAL A 140 8.58 -16.35 2.57
C VAL A 140 9.01 -15.54 3.81
N GLY A 141 9.62 -16.21 4.80
CA GLY A 141 10.13 -15.54 5.99
C GLY A 141 11.26 -14.57 5.68
N VAL A 142 12.17 -14.93 4.77
CA VAL A 142 13.28 -14.08 4.32
C VAL A 142 12.76 -12.82 3.63
N ARG A 143 11.79 -12.95 2.72
CA ARG A 143 11.10 -11.82 2.07
C ARG A 143 10.59 -10.82 3.11
N SER A 144 9.76 -11.31 4.03
CA SER A 144 9.14 -10.47 5.05
C SER A 144 10.18 -9.78 5.94
N THR A 145 11.24 -10.50 6.34
CA THR A 145 12.32 -9.98 7.17
C THR A 145 13.06 -8.84 6.48
N PHE A 146 13.49 -9.01 5.25
CA PHE A 146 14.24 -7.98 4.52
C PHE A 146 13.37 -6.78 4.14
N TYR A 147 12.09 -7.00 3.86
CA TYR A 147 11.12 -5.91 3.72
C TYR A 147 11.03 -5.07 5.02
N ARG A 148 10.98 -5.70 6.19
CA ARG A 148 10.96 -5.00 7.49
C ARG A 148 12.27 -4.30 7.81
N ILE A 149 13.41 -4.90 7.50
CA ILE A 149 14.73 -4.26 7.64
C ILE A 149 14.77 -2.99 6.79
N ALA A 150 14.31 -3.05 5.54
CA ALA A 150 14.25 -1.88 4.67
C ALA A 150 13.29 -0.80 5.21
N THR A 151 12.17 -1.20 5.81
CA THR A 151 11.26 -0.24 6.47
C THR A 151 11.96 0.48 7.62
N VAL A 152 12.70 -0.23 8.47
CA VAL A 152 13.50 0.38 9.56
C VAL A 152 14.60 1.28 9.01
N VAL A 153 15.28 0.89 7.93
CA VAL A 153 16.28 1.73 7.27
C VAL A 153 15.64 3.01 6.72
N GLY A 154 14.51 2.91 6.01
CA GLY A 154 13.83 4.06 5.40
C GLY A 154 13.23 5.01 6.43
N SER A 155 12.32 4.53 7.29
CA SER A 155 11.58 5.37 8.24
C SER A 155 12.32 5.61 9.57
N GLY A 156 13.32 4.80 9.89
CA GLY A 156 14.17 4.94 11.08
C GLY A 156 15.49 5.61 10.75
N LEU A 157 16.44 4.85 10.19
CA LEU A 157 17.82 5.30 10.00
C LEU A 157 17.92 6.57 9.14
N LEU A 158 17.29 6.61 7.97
CA LEU A 158 17.37 7.77 7.08
C LEU A 158 16.70 9.01 7.69
N VAL A 159 15.66 8.83 8.48
CA VAL A 159 15.01 9.93 9.21
C VAL A 159 15.89 10.45 10.34
N VAL A 160 16.56 9.57 11.08
CA VAL A 160 17.55 9.98 12.10
C VAL A 160 18.67 10.78 11.47
N ILE A 161 19.21 10.34 10.33
CA ILE A 161 20.23 11.07 9.57
C ILE A 161 19.70 12.46 9.14
N ALA A 162 18.47 12.54 8.61
CA ALA A 162 17.85 13.82 8.23
C ALA A 162 17.75 14.77 9.43
N GLY A 163 17.32 14.27 10.60
CA GLY A 163 17.22 15.06 11.81
C GLY A 163 18.57 15.56 12.31
N GLN A 164 19.61 14.73 12.28
CA GLN A 164 20.97 15.15 12.67
C GLN A 164 21.56 16.19 11.71
N LEU A 165 21.43 15.95 10.39
CA LEU A 165 21.92 16.88 9.38
C LEU A 165 21.18 18.21 9.41
N SER A 166 19.92 18.24 9.81
CA SER A 166 19.10 19.45 9.82
C SER A 166 19.62 20.51 10.78
N THR A 167 20.34 20.13 11.84
CA THR A 167 20.94 21.05 12.80
C THR A 167 22.06 21.92 12.20
N SER A 168 22.79 21.35 11.21
CA SER A 168 23.92 22.04 10.56
C SER A 168 23.54 22.65 9.21
N PHE A 169 22.66 21.99 8.43
CA PHE A 169 22.38 22.34 7.04
C PHE A 169 20.94 22.84 6.80
N GLY A 170 20.08 22.82 7.84
CA GLY A 170 18.65 23.07 7.72
C GLY A 170 17.89 21.92 7.02
N TYR A 171 16.57 21.90 7.19
CA TYR A 171 15.75 20.76 6.77
C TYR A 171 15.77 20.47 5.27
N LYS A 172 15.75 21.50 4.39
CA LYS A 172 15.75 21.28 2.94
C LYS A 172 17.02 20.54 2.48
N SER A 173 18.18 21.01 2.91
CA SER A 173 19.46 20.41 2.55
C SER A 173 19.64 19.03 3.18
N ALA A 174 19.22 18.86 4.44
CA ALA A 174 19.28 17.57 5.13
C ALA A 174 18.47 16.51 4.41
N TRP A 175 17.22 16.80 4.04
CA TRP A 175 16.40 15.89 3.27
C TRP A 175 16.94 15.65 1.87
N ALA A 176 17.45 16.68 1.18
CA ALA A 176 18.10 16.49 -0.12
C ALA A 176 19.27 15.50 -0.04
N ILE A 177 20.15 15.63 0.96
CA ILE A 177 21.26 14.70 1.19
C ILE A 177 20.75 13.26 1.43
N VAL A 178 19.71 13.10 2.25
CA VAL A 178 19.12 11.78 2.53
C VAL A 178 18.55 11.12 1.26
N PHE A 179 17.87 11.90 0.39
CA PHE A 179 17.39 11.37 -0.88
C PHE A 179 18.52 11.06 -1.87
N VAL A 180 19.63 11.80 -1.83
CA VAL A 180 20.85 11.44 -2.60
C VAL A 180 21.43 10.13 -2.09
N ILE A 181 21.57 9.94 -0.77
CA ILE A 181 22.05 8.68 -0.17
C ILE A 181 21.17 7.50 -0.62
N ALA A 182 19.85 7.64 -0.52
CA ALA A 182 18.90 6.63 -0.97
C ALA A 182 19.00 6.36 -2.49
N GLY A 183 19.14 7.42 -3.29
CA GLY A 183 19.32 7.31 -4.74
C GLY A 183 20.60 6.56 -5.12
N VAL A 184 21.72 6.88 -4.49
CA VAL A 184 23.00 6.17 -4.70
C VAL A 184 22.86 4.69 -4.31
N LEU A 185 22.23 4.40 -3.17
CA LEU A 185 21.93 3.01 -2.78
C LEU A 185 21.14 2.27 -3.86
N PHE A 186 20.12 2.92 -4.46
CA PHE A 186 19.31 2.32 -5.53
C PHE A 186 20.11 2.07 -6.81
N PHE A 187 21.03 2.95 -7.19
CA PHE A 187 21.93 2.68 -8.31
C PHE A 187 22.90 1.51 -8.06
N LEU A 188 23.36 1.36 -6.82
CA LEU A 188 24.17 0.20 -6.44
C LEU A 188 23.35 -1.09 -6.50
N LEU A 189 22.11 -1.09 -5.97
CA LEU A 189 21.20 -2.23 -6.02
C LEU A 189 20.77 -2.56 -7.45
N PHE A 190 20.44 -1.56 -8.27
CA PHE A 190 20.19 -1.72 -9.70
C PHE A 190 21.35 -2.42 -10.41
N THR A 191 22.58 -1.97 -10.16
CA THR A 191 23.79 -2.58 -10.75
C THR A 191 23.97 -4.02 -10.28
N TYR A 192 23.79 -4.26 -8.99
CA TYR A 192 23.85 -5.60 -8.40
C TYR A 192 22.78 -6.52 -9.00
N HIS A 193 21.53 -6.10 -9.05
CA HIS A 193 20.41 -6.89 -9.57
C HIS A 193 20.54 -7.14 -11.08
N LYS A 194 21.07 -6.19 -11.83
CA LYS A 194 21.39 -6.40 -13.25
C LYS A 194 22.33 -7.56 -13.48
N LEU A 195 23.24 -7.85 -12.51
CA LEU A 195 24.22 -8.94 -12.59
C LEU A 195 23.72 -10.25 -11.98
N ILE A 196 22.92 -10.17 -10.90
CA ILE A 196 22.61 -11.31 -10.03
C ILE A 196 21.21 -11.88 -10.24
N LEU A 197 20.20 -11.09 -10.64
CA LEU A 197 18.84 -11.61 -10.82
C LEU A 197 18.81 -12.76 -11.83
N PRO A 198 18.04 -13.84 -11.55
CA PRO A 198 17.95 -15.01 -12.41
C PRO A 198 17.27 -14.71 -13.76
N TYR A 199 17.46 -15.61 -14.72
CA TYR A 199 16.75 -15.62 -16.02
C TYR A 199 15.93 -16.91 -16.09
N PRO A 200 14.72 -16.96 -15.51
CA PRO A 200 13.88 -18.16 -15.58
C PRO A 200 13.41 -18.38 -17.02
N LYS A 201 13.28 -19.67 -17.42
CA LYS A 201 12.86 -20.04 -18.78
C LYS A 201 11.45 -19.56 -19.12
N GLU A 202 10.60 -19.55 -18.12
CA GLU A 202 9.19 -19.17 -18.18
C GLU A 202 9.00 -17.65 -18.21
N ASP A 203 10.03 -16.85 -17.91
CA ASP A 203 10.02 -15.39 -17.97
C ASP A 203 10.17 -14.90 -19.43
N VAL A 204 9.33 -15.40 -20.27
CA VAL A 204 9.15 -14.89 -21.63
C VAL A 204 7.96 -13.97 -21.58
N GLY A 205 8.15 -12.66 -21.73
CA GLY A 205 7.01 -11.77 -21.91
C GLY A 205 6.08 -12.42 -22.94
N SER A 206 4.81 -12.62 -22.58
CA SER A 206 3.83 -13.39 -23.36
C SER A 206 3.68 -12.93 -24.81
N PHE A 207 4.28 -11.79 -25.16
CA PHE A 207 4.47 -11.32 -26.54
C PHE A 207 5.29 -12.30 -27.42
N GLY A 208 6.05 -13.21 -26.80
CA GLY A 208 6.75 -14.28 -27.53
C GLY A 208 5.87 -15.49 -27.81
N SER A 209 4.78 -15.69 -27.08
CA SER A 209 3.86 -16.84 -27.22
C SER A 209 2.45 -16.46 -27.67
N MET A 210 1.93 -15.29 -27.29
CA MET A 210 0.73 -14.69 -27.89
C MET A 210 1.15 -13.51 -28.74
N GLN A 211 1.07 -13.64 -30.05
CA GLN A 211 1.24 -12.54 -31.00
C GLN A 211 0.06 -11.56 -30.89
N LEU A 212 -0.04 -10.81 -29.78
CA LEU A 212 -0.98 -9.69 -29.73
C LEU A 212 -0.58 -8.68 -30.81
N SER A 213 -1.47 -8.45 -31.75
CA SER A 213 -1.27 -7.44 -32.77
C SER A 213 -1.18 -6.04 -32.15
N LYS A 214 -0.53 -5.09 -32.83
CA LYS A 214 -0.51 -3.67 -32.36
C LYS A 214 -1.92 -3.14 -32.08
N ASN A 215 -2.92 -3.63 -32.81
CA ASN A 215 -4.33 -3.24 -32.61
C ASN A 215 -4.93 -3.77 -31.30
N GLN A 216 -4.56 -4.98 -30.87
CA GLN A 216 -4.99 -5.55 -29.58
C GLN A 216 -4.41 -4.76 -28.41
N ILE A 217 -3.16 -4.36 -28.52
CA ILE A 217 -2.48 -3.51 -27.52
C ILE A 217 -3.17 -2.14 -27.44
N GLY A 218 -3.39 -1.52 -28.60
CA GLY A 218 -4.08 -0.23 -28.69
C GLY A 218 -5.49 -0.29 -28.11
N PHE A 219 -6.21 -1.39 -28.35
CA PHE A 219 -7.54 -1.62 -27.80
C PHE A 219 -7.53 -1.79 -26.27
N LEU A 220 -6.61 -2.58 -25.73
CA LEU A 220 -6.48 -2.77 -24.29
C LEU A 220 -6.10 -1.46 -23.58
N PHE A 221 -5.10 -0.76 -24.12
CA PHE A 221 -4.67 0.53 -23.58
C PHE A 221 -5.74 1.60 -23.70
N GLY A 222 -6.39 1.68 -24.87
CA GLY A 222 -7.51 2.59 -25.10
C GLY A 222 -8.72 2.30 -24.22
N GLY A 223 -9.08 1.02 -24.08
CA GLY A 223 -10.15 0.59 -23.17
C GLY A 223 -9.87 0.94 -21.70
N PHE A 224 -8.62 0.76 -21.27
CA PHE A 224 -8.18 1.16 -19.93
C PHE A 224 -8.26 2.68 -19.73
N LEU A 225 -7.77 3.47 -20.69
CA LEU A 225 -7.84 4.93 -20.64
C LEU A 225 -9.30 5.42 -20.59
N VAL A 226 -10.14 4.86 -21.44
CA VAL A 226 -11.58 5.16 -21.48
C VAL A 226 -12.24 4.82 -20.14
N PHE A 227 -11.92 3.65 -19.55
CA PHE A 227 -12.43 3.27 -18.24
C PHE A 227 -11.99 4.28 -17.15
N ALA A 228 -10.72 4.65 -17.11
CA ALA A 228 -10.19 5.63 -16.15
C ALA A 228 -10.86 7.01 -16.31
N VAL A 229 -11.07 7.46 -17.54
CA VAL A 229 -11.76 8.73 -17.85
C VAL A 229 -13.22 8.66 -17.41
N ILE A 230 -13.95 7.60 -17.75
CA ILE A 230 -15.36 7.43 -17.33
C ILE A 230 -15.46 7.39 -15.81
N PHE A 231 -14.58 6.65 -15.14
CA PHE A 231 -14.51 6.57 -13.70
C PHE A 231 -14.31 7.95 -13.06
N TYR A 232 -13.36 8.73 -13.57
CA TYR A 232 -13.08 10.09 -13.10
C TYR A 232 -14.26 11.04 -13.34
N LEU A 233 -14.84 11.02 -14.54
CA LEU A 233 -16.00 11.87 -14.88
C LEU A 233 -17.23 11.51 -14.02
N THR A 234 -17.46 10.23 -13.75
CA THR A 234 -18.53 9.78 -12.85
C THR A 234 -18.30 10.28 -11.43
N PHE A 235 -17.06 10.24 -10.94
CA PHE A 235 -16.70 10.80 -9.65
C PHE A 235 -16.95 12.31 -9.58
N LEU A 236 -16.56 13.07 -10.60
CA LEU A 236 -16.81 14.52 -10.68
C LEU A 236 -18.30 14.82 -10.70
N LEU A 237 -19.07 14.06 -11.47
CA LEU A 237 -20.52 14.22 -11.55
C LEU A 237 -21.18 13.99 -10.18
N LEU A 238 -20.84 12.88 -9.51
CA LEU A 238 -21.37 12.58 -8.18
C LEU A 238 -20.97 13.66 -7.16
N SER A 239 -19.72 14.12 -7.21
CA SER A 239 -19.26 15.21 -6.37
C SER A 239 -20.01 16.51 -6.61
N SER A 240 -20.30 16.84 -7.86
CA SER A 240 -21.08 18.03 -8.22
C SER A 240 -22.54 17.92 -7.77
N LEU A 241 -23.17 16.76 -7.99
CA LEU A 241 -24.53 16.50 -7.51
C LEU A 241 -24.65 16.63 -5.99
N LEU A 242 -23.72 16.05 -5.24
CA LEU A 242 -23.72 16.15 -3.77
C LEU A 242 -23.52 17.60 -3.29
N SER A 243 -22.82 18.44 -4.06
CA SER A 243 -22.73 19.88 -3.77
C SER A 243 -24.06 20.60 -3.86
N LEU A 244 -24.95 20.20 -4.78
CA LEU A 244 -26.29 20.76 -4.91
C LEU A 244 -27.18 20.48 -3.68
N PHE A 245 -26.91 19.40 -2.96
CA PHE A 245 -27.55 19.06 -1.70
C PHE A 245 -26.88 19.68 -0.46
N GLY A 246 -25.97 20.64 -0.65
CA GLY A 246 -25.29 21.34 0.45
C GLY A 246 -24.25 20.50 1.19
N ILE A 247 -23.88 19.33 0.66
CA ILE A 247 -22.84 18.49 1.25
C ILE A 247 -21.48 19.10 0.90
N ILE A 248 -20.79 19.58 1.93
CA ILE A 248 -19.46 20.19 1.79
C ILE A 248 -18.35 19.16 1.85
N SER A 249 -17.16 19.52 1.33
CA SER A 249 -15.92 18.76 1.58
C SER A 249 -15.62 18.76 3.11
N PRO A 250 -15.20 17.63 3.72
CA PRO A 250 -14.74 16.36 3.10
C PRO A 250 -15.86 15.33 2.80
N TRP A 251 -17.04 15.47 3.42
CA TRP A 251 -18.12 14.49 3.35
C TRP A 251 -18.59 14.21 1.92
N LYS A 252 -18.57 15.26 1.08
CA LYS A 252 -18.89 15.16 -0.34
C LYS A 252 -18.01 14.13 -1.06
N THR A 253 -16.71 14.15 -0.84
CA THR A 253 -15.79 13.23 -1.51
C THR A 253 -15.92 11.80 -0.99
N ILE A 254 -16.11 11.63 0.31
CA ILE A 254 -16.37 10.31 0.92
C ILE A 254 -17.65 9.71 0.32
N ALA A 255 -18.73 10.48 0.32
CA ALA A 255 -20.02 10.04 -0.23
C ALA A 255 -19.92 9.75 -1.74
N SER A 256 -19.26 10.62 -2.51
CA SER A 256 -19.03 10.39 -3.96
C SER A 256 -18.27 9.08 -4.21
N THR A 257 -17.27 8.79 -3.40
CA THR A 257 -16.50 7.57 -3.57
C THR A 257 -17.29 6.33 -3.19
N ILE A 258 -18.05 6.37 -2.09
CA ILE A 258 -18.95 5.26 -1.70
C ILE A 258 -19.95 5.00 -2.81
N LEU A 259 -20.61 6.04 -3.33
CA LEU A 259 -21.56 5.92 -4.42
C LEU A 259 -20.91 5.36 -5.69
N LEU A 260 -19.69 5.81 -6.02
CA LEU A 260 -18.94 5.31 -7.16
C LEU A 260 -18.61 3.82 -7.02
N VAL A 261 -18.16 3.38 -5.84
CA VAL A 261 -17.91 1.95 -5.56
C VAL A 261 -19.20 1.15 -5.70
N LEU A 262 -20.31 1.63 -5.17
CA LEU A 262 -21.62 0.98 -5.31
C LEU A 262 -22.04 0.86 -6.78
N ILE A 263 -21.91 1.93 -7.56
CA ILE A 263 -22.21 1.92 -9.01
C ILE A 263 -21.33 0.90 -9.73
N VAL A 264 -20.02 0.89 -9.48
CA VAL A 264 -19.08 -0.05 -10.11
C VAL A 264 -19.47 -1.50 -9.78
N VAL A 265 -19.77 -1.81 -8.51
CA VAL A 265 -20.18 -3.16 -8.11
C VAL A 265 -21.48 -3.58 -8.83
N VAL A 266 -22.47 -2.71 -8.89
CA VAL A 266 -23.74 -2.99 -9.59
C VAL A 266 -23.50 -3.19 -11.09
N LEU A 267 -22.70 -2.33 -11.73
CA LEU A 267 -22.36 -2.45 -13.16
C LEU A 267 -21.64 -3.77 -13.46
N PHE A 268 -20.67 -4.17 -12.63
CA PHE A 268 -19.95 -5.43 -12.83
C PHE A 268 -20.86 -6.64 -12.60
N ARG A 269 -21.75 -6.61 -11.62
CA ARG A 269 -22.67 -7.73 -11.35
C ARG A 269 -23.75 -7.90 -12.41
N THR A 270 -24.16 -6.85 -13.06
CA THR A 270 -25.25 -6.86 -14.05
C THR A 270 -24.74 -6.86 -15.47
N TYR A 271 -24.17 -5.74 -15.92
CA TYR A 271 -23.84 -5.52 -17.33
C TYR A 271 -22.56 -6.24 -17.74
N VAL A 272 -21.48 -6.09 -16.94
CA VAL A 272 -20.19 -6.71 -17.28
C VAL A 272 -20.29 -8.24 -17.19
N ALA A 273 -20.96 -8.76 -16.15
CA ALA A 273 -21.21 -10.19 -16.03
C ALA A 273 -22.02 -10.76 -17.21
N SER A 274 -23.08 -10.06 -17.63
CA SER A 274 -23.88 -10.46 -18.79
C SER A 274 -23.09 -10.42 -20.09
N PHE A 275 -22.22 -9.41 -20.24
CA PHE A 275 -21.33 -9.28 -21.40
C PHE A 275 -20.32 -10.44 -21.46
N VAL A 276 -19.64 -10.74 -20.37
CA VAL A 276 -18.66 -11.85 -20.26
C VAL A 276 -19.34 -13.18 -20.55
N LEU A 277 -20.50 -13.48 -19.94
CA LEU A 277 -21.24 -14.71 -20.16
C LEU A 277 -21.74 -14.86 -21.61
N LYS A 278 -22.16 -13.75 -22.23
CA LYS A 278 -22.59 -13.75 -23.65
C LYS A 278 -21.42 -14.04 -24.58
N TYR A 279 -20.25 -13.45 -24.28
CA TYR A 279 -19.02 -13.69 -25.06
C TYR A 279 -18.54 -15.14 -24.94
N GLU A 280 -18.57 -15.73 -23.74
CA GLU A 280 -18.19 -17.15 -23.51
C GLU A 280 -19.06 -18.14 -24.30
N LYS A 281 -20.34 -17.80 -24.49
CA LYS A 281 -21.32 -18.61 -25.25
C LYS A 281 -21.27 -18.38 -26.76
N SER A 282 -20.56 -17.35 -27.23
CA SER A 282 -20.46 -17.04 -28.65
C SER A 282 -19.59 -18.06 -29.38
N GLU A 283 -20.08 -18.56 -30.51
CA GLU A 283 -19.31 -19.46 -31.40
C GLU A 283 -18.16 -18.70 -32.09
N SER A 284 -18.33 -17.40 -32.35
CA SER A 284 -17.31 -16.53 -32.93
C SER A 284 -16.58 -15.76 -31.84
N LYS A 285 -15.51 -16.34 -31.30
CA LYS A 285 -14.63 -15.67 -30.33
C LYS A 285 -13.65 -14.77 -31.07
N ASN A 286 -13.74 -13.48 -30.82
CA ASN A 286 -12.75 -12.53 -31.32
C ASN A 286 -11.46 -12.68 -30.47
N GLU A 287 -10.40 -13.21 -31.06
CA GLU A 287 -9.10 -13.43 -30.41
C GLU A 287 -8.52 -12.12 -29.83
N ILE A 288 -8.90 -10.96 -30.42
CA ILE A 288 -8.47 -9.64 -29.93
C ILE A 288 -9.02 -9.33 -28.54
N LEU A 289 -10.26 -9.76 -28.25
CA LEU A 289 -10.95 -9.49 -26.99
C LEU A 289 -10.64 -10.52 -25.90
N LEU A 290 -10.12 -11.68 -26.24
CA LEU A 290 -9.95 -12.79 -25.33
C LEU A 290 -9.17 -12.43 -24.04
N PRO A 291 -7.98 -11.79 -24.11
CA PRO A 291 -7.24 -11.42 -22.89
C PRO A 291 -7.99 -10.42 -22.01
N PHE A 292 -8.74 -9.51 -22.64
CA PHE A 292 -9.56 -8.53 -21.91
C PHE A 292 -10.76 -9.20 -21.23
N ILE A 293 -11.39 -10.17 -21.88
CA ILE A 293 -12.49 -10.95 -21.31
C ILE A 293 -12.01 -11.78 -20.12
N GLU A 294 -10.86 -12.46 -20.22
CA GLU A 294 -10.29 -13.22 -19.10
C GLU A 294 -9.96 -12.30 -17.91
N PHE A 295 -9.44 -11.12 -18.19
CA PHE A 295 -9.24 -10.10 -17.15
C PHE A 295 -10.56 -9.68 -16.50
N LEU A 296 -11.59 -9.31 -17.28
CA LEU A 296 -12.90 -8.96 -16.77
C LEU A 296 -13.57 -10.10 -16.00
N LYS A 297 -13.36 -11.33 -16.43
CA LYS A 297 -13.90 -12.53 -15.77
C LYS A 297 -13.45 -12.64 -14.32
N ALA A 298 -12.16 -12.40 -14.03
CA ALA A 298 -11.67 -12.41 -12.67
C ALA A 298 -12.41 -11.41 -11.76
N PHE A 299 -12.71 -10.20 -12.28
CA PHE A 299 -13.50 -9.21 -11.56
C PHE A 299 -14.96 -9.61 -11.39
N VAL A 300 -15.58 -10.13 -12.45
CA VAL A 300 -16.97 -10.59 -12.42
C VAL A 300 -17.12 -11.70 -11.36
N VAL A 301 -16.23 -12.70 -11.38
CA VAL A 301 -16.23 -13.80 -10.41
C VAL A 301 -16.04 -13.28 -8.98
N PHE A 302 -15.15 -12.31 -8.79
CA PHE A 302 -14.98 -11.68 -7.47
C PHE A 302 -16.23 -10.94 -7.01
N MET A 303 -16.83 -10.11 -7.87
CA MET A 303 -18.02 -9.34 -7.55
C MET A 303 -19.30 -10.18 -7.41
N GLN A 304 -19.32 -11.41 -7.94
CA GLN A 304 -20.40 -12.36 -7.79
C GLN A 304 -20.30 -13.23 -6.52
N LYS A 305 -19.22 -13.08 -5.73
CA LYS A 305 -19.09 -13.83 -4.48
C LYS A 305 -20.31 -13.64 -3.59
N LYS A 306 -20.73 -14.72 -2.94
CA LYS A 306 -21.72 -14.68 -1.86
C LYS A 306 -21.19 -13.74 -0.77
N ASP A 307 -22.07 -12.94 -0.20
CA ASP A 307 -21.71 -11.97 0.86
C ASP A 307 -20.72 -10.85 0.42
N ILE A 308 -20.67 -10.52 -0.89
CA ILE A 308 -19.74 -9.50 -1.43
C ILE A 308 -19.79 -8.17 -0.68
N TRP A 309 -20.96 -7.75 -0.20
CA TRP A 309 -21.12 -6.50 0.54
C TRP A 309 -20.42 -6.54 1.90
N SER A 310 -20.49 -7.67 2.61
CA SER A 310 -19.71 -7.87 3.85
C SER A 310 -18.21 -7.91 3.57
N ILE A 311 -17.81 -8.53 2.45
CA ILE A 311 -16.41 -8.57 2.01
C ILE A 311 -15.91 -7.15 1.73
N LEU A 312 -16.60 -6.38 0.90
CA LEU A 312 -16.23 -5.00 0.57
C LEU A 312 -16.27 -4.09 1.80
N GLY A 313 -17.30 -4.25 2.64
CA GLY A 313 -17.40 -3.54 3.90
C GLY A 313 -16.20 -3.78 4.80
N PHE A 314 -15.79 -5.03 4.97
CA PHE A 314 -14.62 -5.39 5.76
C PHE A 314 -13.33 -4.82 5.15
N LEU A 315 -13.13 -4.98 3.85
CA LEU A 315 -11.94 -4.47 3.16
C LEU A 315 -11.79 -2.95 3.26
N LEU A 316 -12.90 -2.19 3.25
CA LEU A 316 -12.87 -0.73 3.29
C LEU A 316 -12.85 -0.17 4.72
N PHE A 317 -13.61 -0.77 5.65
CA PHE A 317 -13.88 -0.15 6.94
C PHE A 317 -13.13 -0.77 8.12
N PHE A 318 -12.56 -1.97 7.99
CA PHE A 318 -11.80 -2.59 9.07
C PHE A 318 -10.64 -1.72 9.55
N ARG A 319 -9.98 -1.00 8.63
CA ARG A 319 -8.85 -0.11 8.91
C ARG A 319 -9.21 1.38 8.83
N PHE A 320 -10.49 1.71 8.95
CA PHE A 320 -10.96 3.10 8.77
C PHE A 320 -10.35 4.07 9.78
N ALA A 321 -10.27 3.69 11.06
CA ALA A 321 -9.62 4.47 12.11
C ALA A 321 -8.12 4.56 11.88
N GLU A 322 -7.48 3.43 11.62
CA GLU A 322 -6.05 3.30 11.37
C GLU A 322 -5.58 4.18 10.21
N ALA A 323 -6.35 4.25 9.13
CA ALA A 323 -6.02 5.08 7.97
C ALA A 323 -5.89 6.57 8.31
N GLN A 324 -6.65 7.05 9.29
CA GLN A 324 -6.60 8.42 9.80
C GLN A 324 -5.44 8.59 10.78
N LEU A 325 -5.29 7.62 11.69
CA LEU A 325 -4.23 7.63 12.71
C LEU A 325 -2.84 7.70 12.09
N VAL A 326 -2.51 6.78 11.19
CA VAL A 326 -1.19 6.67 10.55
C VAL A 326 -0.75 7.97 9.86
N LYS A 327 -1.69 8.76 9.33
CA LYS A 327 -1.38 10.04 8.68
C LYS A 327 -0.99 11.13 9.67
N LEU A 328 -1.53 11.10 10.88
CA LEU A 328 -1.38 12.18 11.84
C LEU A 328 -0.43 11.86 13.01
N VAL A 329 -0.04 10.61 13.22
CA VAL A 329 0.90 10.24 14.30
C VAL A 329 2.23 10.98 14.14
N GLN A 330 2.85 10.94 12.96
CA GLN A 330 4.14 11.59 12.73
C GLN A 330 4.05 13.13 12.85
N PRO A 331 3.07 13.83 12.23
CA PRO A 331 2.82 15.24 12.50
C PRO A 331 2.59 15.54 13.99
N PHE A 332 1.83 14.73 14.70
CA PHE A 332 1.59 14.89 16.15
C PHE A 332 2.87 14.79 16.98
N LEU A 333 3.73 13.82 16.67
CA LEU A 333 5.01 13.66 17.36
C LEU A 333 5.94 14.87 17.13
N LEU A 334 5.92 15.46 15.91
CA LEU A 334 6.78 16.57 15.50
C LEU A 334 6.25 17.95 15.90
N ASP A 335 4.92 18.16 15.89
CA ASP A 335 4.34 19.47 16.16
C ASP A 335 4.69 19.98 17.56
N PRO A 336 4.92 21.30 17.70
CA PRO A 336 5.18 21.90 19.01
C PRO A 336 4.05 21.64 20.00
N ARG A 337 4.37 21.55 21.27
CA ARG A 337 3.41 21.40 22.38
C ARG A 337 2.36 22.50 22.38
N THR A 338 2.75 23.70 22.00
CA THR A 338 1.84 24.86 21.85
C THR A 338 0.75 24.65 20.79
N LYS A 339 0.97 23.75 19.84
CA LYS A 339 -0.01 23.30 18.85
C LYS A 339 -0.70 21.96 19.20
N GLY A 340 -0.49 21.47 20.42
CA GLY A 340 -1.06 20.22 20.90
C GLY A 340 -0.26 18.97 20.49
N GLY A 341 0.92 19.11 19.87
CA GLY A 341 1.83 18.01 19.55
C GLY A 341 2.77 17.68 20.71
N LEU A 342 3.72 16.77 20.47
CA LEU A 342 4.71 16.36 21.49
C LEU A 342 6.05 17.09 21.38
N GLY A 343 6.34 17.77 20.28
CA GLY A 343 7.55 18.56 20.06
C GLY A 343 8.82 17.73 19.97
N LEU A 344 8.73 16.48 19.52
CA LEU A 344 9.91 15.64 19.31
C LEU A 344 10.72 16.14 18.11
N SER A 345 12.03 15.98 18.16
CA SER A 345 12.90 16.18 17.02
C SER A 345 12.68 15.11 15.95
N THR A 346 13.07 15.43 14.71
CA THR A 346 12.98 14.48 13.58
C THR A 346 13.73 13.17 13.86
N SER A 347 14.91 13.26 14.51
CA SER A 347 15.68 12.07 14.92
C SER A 347 14.92 11.22 15.96
N GLU A 348 14.32 11.84 16.94
CA GLU A 348 13.51 11.13 17.95
C GLU A 348 12.31 10.43 17.31
N VAL A 349 11.61 11.06 16.37
CA VAL A 349 10.51 10.42 15.63
C VAL A 349 11.00 9.25 14.79
N GLY A 350 12.18 9.35 14.16
CA GLY A 350 12.83 8.23 13.49
C GLY A 350 13.11 7.03 14.40
N ILE A 351 13.50 7.28 15.64
CA ILE A 351 13.69 6.22 16.65
C ILE A 351 12.34 5.64 17.10
N VAL A 352 11.43 6.50 17.59
CA VAL A 352 10.15 6.10 18.19
C VAL A 352 9.28 5.36 17.18
N TYR A 353 8.99 5.98 16.04
CA TYR A 353 8.04 5.46 15.06
C TYR A 353 8.72 4.56 14.01
N GLY A 354 9.86 5.02 13.47
CA GLY A 354 10.56 4.35 12.39
C GLY A 354 11.37 3.14 12.81
N THR A 355 11.79 3.04 14.06
CA THR A 355 12.60 1.91 14.56
C THR A 355 11.82 1.09 15.58
N VAL A 356 11.54 1.64 16.74
CA VAL A 356 10.87 0.92 17.85
C VAL A 356 9.47 0.49 17.41
N GLY A 357 8.70 1.39 16.77
CA GLY A 357 7.37 1.09 16.27
C GLY A 357 7.37 -0.04 15.24
N ILE A 358 8.27 -0.02 14.24
CA ILE A 358 8.33 -1.07 13.21
C ILE A 358 8.77 -2.43 13.78
N ILE A 359 9.66 -2.45 14.77
CA ILE A 359 10.02 -3.68 15.48
C ILE A 359 8.79 -4.23 16.22
N ALA A 360 8.09 -3.39 16.99
CA ALA A 360 6.89 -3.78 17.74
C ALA A 360 5.79 -4.31 16.81
N LEU A 361 5.52 -3.62 15.70
CA LEU A 361 4.59 -4.04 14.65
C LEU A 361 4.95 -5.42 14.07
N THR A 362 6.24 -5.64 13.83
CA THR A 362 6.74 -6.92 13.30
C THR A 362 6.51 -8.06 14.29
N VAL A 363 6.83 -7.83 15.56
CA VAL A 363 6.60 -8.81 16.64
C VAL A 363 5.11 -9.11 16.79
N GLY A 364 4.25 -8.08 16.75
CA GLY A 364 2.80 -8.24 16.77
C GLY A 364 2.29 -9.12 15.63
N GLY A 365 2.74 -8.85 14.40
CA GLY A 365 2.38 -9.65 13.22
C GLY A 365 2.84 -11.11 13.30
N LEU A 366 4.06 -11.36 13.77
CA LEU A 366 4.58 -12.73 13.94
C LEU A 366 3.78 -13.52 15.00
N ILE A 367 3.50 -12.89 16.14
CA ILE A 367 2.68 -13.50 17.20
C ILE A 367 1.25 -13.74 16.66
N GLY A 368 0.68 -12.78 15.93
CA GLY A 368 -0.63 -12.91 15.29
C GLY A 368 -0.72 -14.12 14.36
N GLY A 369 0.26 -14.31 13.48
CA GLY A 369 0.35 -15.48 12.62
C GLY A 369 0.48 -16.79 13.39
N TYR A 370 1.31 -16.80 14.42
CA TYR A 370 1.51 -17.98 15.27
C TYR A 370 0.22 -18.39 16.00
N VAL A 371 -0.50 -17.46 16.61
CA VAL A 371 -1.72 -17.81 17.38
C VAL A 371 -2.87 -18.25 16.46
N ILE A 372 -3.01 -17.67 15.26
CA ILE A 372 -3.96 -18.13 14.25
C ILE A 372 -3.64 -19.58 13.86
N SER A 373 -2.37 -19.92 13.66
CA SER A 373 -1.97 -21.29 13.30
C SER A 373 -2.34 -22.34 14.33
N LYS A 374 -2.53 -21.95 15.59
CA LYS A 374 -2.93 -22.87 16.69
C LYS A 374 -4.43 -23.09 16.77
N LYS A 375 -5.23 -22.02 16.74
CA LYS A 375 -6.68 -22.09 17.01
C LYS A 375 -7.54 -21.73 15.79
N GLY A 376 -6.95 -21.23 14.71
CA GLY A 376 -7.64 -20.76 13.53
C GLY A 376 -8.11 -19.31 13.63
N MET A 377 -8.37 -18.72 12.48
CA MET A 377 -8.73 -17.30 12.35
C MET A 377 -10.08 -16.97 13.02
N LYS A 378 -11.07 -17.86 12.93
CA LYS A 378 -12.42 -17.62 13.48
C LYS A 378 -12.39 -17.34 14.99
N TRP A 379 -11.51 -18.01 15.72
CA TRP A 379 -11.37 -17.81 17.17
C TRP A 379 -10.63 -16.51 17.48
N TRP A 380 -9.61 -16.15 16.66
CA TRP A 380 -8.75 -15.01 16.92
C TRP A 380 -9.26 -13.68 16.34
N LEU A 381 -10.27 -13.68 15.47
CA LEU A 381 -10.76 -12.44 14.85
C LEU A 381 -11.07 -11.36 15.90
N TRP A 382 -11.92 -11.67 16.87
CA TRP A 382 -12.34 -10.70 17.88
C TRP A 382 -11.21 -10.22 18.80
N PRO A 383 -10.38 -11.11 19.39
CA PRO A 383 -9.21 -10.66 20.11
C PRO A 383 -8.29 -9.77 19.28
N MET A 384 -8.11 -10.06 18.00
CA MET A 384 -7.26 -9.27 17.11
C MET A 384 -7.87 -7.90 16.79
N VAL A 385 -9.17 -7.81 16.57
CA VAL A 385 -9.86 -6.51 16.39
C VAL A 385 -9.72 -5.63 17.64
N ILE A 386 -9.93 -6.21 18.83
CA ILE A 386 -9.82 -5.48 20.08
C ILE A 386 -8.37 -5.01 20.30
N VAL A 387 -7.39 -5.90 20.15
CA VAL A 387 -5.97 -5.58 20.35
C VAL A 387 -5.44 -4.60 19.29
N MET A 388 -6.03 -4.55 18.10
CA MET A 388 -5.69 -3.56 17.09
C MET A 388 -6.13 -2.14 17.46
N HIS A 389 -7.35 -1.99 17.97
CA HIS A 389 -7.96 -0.69 18.14
C HIS A 389 -7.88 -0.13 19.57
N SER A 390 -7.79 -0.99 20.59
CA SER A 390 -7.69 -0.50 21.99
C SER A 390 -6.40 0.28 22.28
N PRO A 391 -5.23 -0.05 21.66
CA PRO A 391 -4.03 0.75 21.86
C PRO A 391 -4.09 2.17 21.30
N ASP A 392 -5.01 2.47 20.37
CA ASP A 392 -5.19 3.84 19.84
C ASP A 392 -5.49 4.85 20.97
N LEU A 393 -6.03 4.36 22.09
CA LEU A 393 -6.25 5.15 23.31
C LEU A 393 -4.97 5.78 23.86
N VAL A 394 -3.78 5.23 23.57
CA VAL A 394 -2.52 5.84 24.01
C VAL A 394 -2.32 7.22 23.41
N PHE A 395 -2.80 7.46 22.18
CA PHE A 395 -2.69 8.78 21.53
C PHE A 395 -3.66 9.79 22.15
N VAL A 396 -4.81 9.36 22.65
CA VAL A 396 -5.68 10.21 23.46
C VAL A 396 -4.94 10.65 24.73
N TYR A 397 -4.32 9.70 25.43
CA TYR A 397 -3.52 9.99 26.62
C TYR A 397 -2.34 10.94 26.30
N LEU A 398 -1.57 10.64 25.25
CA LEU A 398 -0.40 11.44 24.85
C LEU A 398 -0.79 12.86 24.45
N SER A 399 -1.92 13.04 23.75
CA SER A 399 -2.36 14.37 23.30
C SER A 399 -2.95 15.23 24.42
N GLN A 400 -3.55 14.61 25.42
CA GLN A 400 -4.12 15.33 26.57
C GLN A 400 -3.07 15.69 27.61
N ASN A 401 -2.12 14.78 27.87
CA ASN A 401 -1.14 14.94 28.95
C ASN A 401 0.22 15.45 28.45
N GLN A 402 0.52 15.34 27.17
CA GLN A 402 1.78 15.78 26.56
C GLN A 402 3.02 15.44 27.40
N PRO A 403 3.28 14.16 27.76
CA PRO A 403 4.39 13.79 28.62
C PRO A 403 5.73 14.14 27.98
N GLU A 404 6.73 14.50 28.82
CA GLU A 404 8.10 14.77 28.38
C GLU A 404 8.99 13.53 28.40
N ASN A 405 8.55 12.49 29.10
CA ASN A 405 9.32 11.27 29.23
C ASN A 405 9.39 10.51 27.91
N PHE A 406 10.57 10.56 27.28
CA PHE A 406 10.83 9.92 25.99
C PHE A 406 10.61 8.40 26.02
N LEU A 407 10.94 7.73 27.15
CA LEU A 407 10.68 6.29 27.30
C LEU A 407 9.18 5.99 27.31
N LEU A 408 8.37 6.80 27.98
CA LEU A 408 6.92 6.64 28.01
C LEU A 408 6.31 6.78 26.60
N ILE A 409 6.78 7.76 25.83
CA ILE A 409 6.34 7.96 24.44
C ILE A 409 6.73 6.74 23.60
N ASN A 410 7.96 6.22 23.72
CA ASN A 410 8.39 5.01 23.01
C ASN A 410 7.53 3.80 23.35
N LEU A 411 7.24 3.56 24.64
CA LEU A 411 6.42 2.44 25.07
C LEU A 411 4.97 2.56 24.57
N ALA A 412 4.41 3.77 24.57
CA ALA A 412 3.07 4.04 24.06
C ALA A 412 2.97 3.73 22.56
N VAL A 413 3.90 4.22 21.76
CA VAL A 413 3.95 3.95 20.31
C VAL A 413 4.25 2.47 20.05
N ALA A 414 5.16 1.86 20.78
CA ALA A 414 5.45 0.43 20.64
C ALA A 414 4.21 -0.43 20.94
N PHE A 415 3.43 -0.08 21.95
CA PHE A 415 2.20 -0.79 22.31
C PHE A 415 1.14 -0.69 21.22
N GLU A 416 0.93 0.51 20.67
CA GLU A 416 0.00 0.71 19.56
C GLU A 416 0.47 -0.03 18.30
N GLN A 417 1.73 0.11 17.89
CA GLN A 417 2.26 -0.56 16.72
C GLN A 417 2.26 -2.10 16.85
N PHE A 418 2.47 -2.63 18.06
CA PHE A 418 2.30 -4.06 18.33
C PHE A 418 0.84 -4.49 18.07
N GLY A 419 -0.12 -3.74 18.65
CA GLY A 419 -1.55 -3.99 18.47
C GLY A 419 -1.96 -3.96 17.00
N TYR A 420 -1.48 -2.96 16.29
CA TYR A 420 -1.69 -2.85 14.84
C TYR A 420 -1.13 -4.08 14.08
N GLY A 421 0.13 -4.45 14.31
CA GLY A 421 0.73 -5.62 13.67
C GLY A 421 -0.02 -6.93 13.96
N PHE A 422 -0.43 -7.11 15.21
CA PHE A 422 -1.20 -8.27 15.64
C PHE A 422 -2.57 -8.34 14.96
N GLY A 423 -3.33 -7.26 14.97
CA GLY A 423 -4.67 -7.21 14.38
C GLY A 423 -4.68 -7.22 12.86
N PHE A 424 -3.69 -6.56 12.21
CA PHE A 424 -3.54 -6.58 10.76
C PHE A 424 -3.35 -8.00 10.20
N THR A 425 -2.81 -8.93 11.01
CA THR A 425 -2.70 -10.32 10.61
C THR A 425 -4.07 -10.96 10.32
N ALA A 426 -5.11 -10.64 11.09
CA ALA A 426 -6.48 -11.12 10.79
C ALA A 426 -6.99 -10.56 9.46
N TYR A 427 -6.73 -9.30 9.18
CA TYR A 427 -7.11 -8.66 7.92
C TYR A 427 -6.43 -9.34 6.70
N MET A 428 -5.13 -9.59 6.79
CA MET A 428 -4.37 -10.30 5.74
C MET A 428 -4.89 -11.73 5.54
N MET A 429 -5.14 -12.45 6.62
CA MET A 429 -5.67 -13.82 6.55
C MET A 429 -7.07 -13.86 5.95
N TYR A 430 -7.92 -12.86 6.23
CA TYR A 430 -9.22 -12.73 5.59
C TYR A 430 -9.10 -12.53 4.08
N MET A 431 -8.22 -11.62 3.63
CA MET A 431 -7.96 -11.42 2.20
C MET A 431 -7.49 -12.71 1.50
N ILE A 432 -6.62 -13.48 2.16
CA ILE A 432 -6.15 -14.76 1.63
C ILE A 432 -7.32 -15.76 1.52
N MET A 433 -8.19 -15.81 2.54
CA MET A 433 -9.35 -16.70 2.56
C MET A 433 -10.32 -16.40 1.41
N ILE A 434 -10.71 -15.16 1.26
CA ILE A 434 -11.68 -14.79 0.21
C ILE A 434 -11.08 -14.81 -1.20
N SER A 435 -9.78 -14.87 -1.32
CA SER A 435 -9.09 -14.95 -2.62
C SER A 435 -8.98 -16.39 -3.14
N GLN A 436 -9.31 -17.43 -2.34
CA GLN A 436 -9.20 -18.81 -2.78
C GLN A 436 -10.07 -19.11 -4.03
N GLY A 437 -9.59 -20.01 -4.88
CA GLY A 437 -10.25 -20.44 -6.11
C GLY A 437 -9.37 -20.27 -7.36
N GLU A 438 -9.97 -20.40 -8.55
CA GLU A 438 -9.30 -20.38 -9.85
C GLU A 438 -8.52 -19.09 -10.11
N HIS A 439 -9.06 -17.93 -9.71
CA HIS A 439 -8.45 -16.60 -9.90
C HIS A 439 -7.75 -16.07 -8.64
N LYS A 440 -7.13 -16.96 -7.83
CA LYS A 440 -6.56 -16.62 -6.51
C LYS A 440 -5.69 -15.35 -6.51
N THR A 441 -4.74 -15.26 -7.43
CA THR A 441 -3.81 -14.13 -7.52
C THR A 441 -4.51 -12.82 -7.88
N ALA A 442 -5.43 -12.87 -8.87
CA ALA A 442 -6.20 -11.71 -9.27
C ALA A 442 -7.14 -11.23 -8.16
N HIS A 443 -7.83 -12.16 -7.47
CA HIS A 443 -8.68 -11.82 -6.34
C HIS A 443 -7.90 -11.21 -5.18
N PHE A 444 -6.70 -11.72 -4.87
CA PHE A 444 -5.84 -11.13 -3.85
C PHE A 444 -5.37 -9.72 -4.25
N ALA A 445 -5.04 -9.51 -5.51
CA ALA A 445 -4.69 -8.18 -6.03
C ALA A 445 -5.88 -7.19 -5.94
N ILE A 446 -7.10 -7.64 -6.23
CA ILE A 446 -8.32 -6.83 -6.03
C ILE A 446 -8.49 -6.48 -4.54
N CYS A 447 -8.32 -7.43 -3.63
CA CYS A 447 -8.43 -7.19 -2.19
C CYS A 447 -7.41 -6.15 -1.72
N THR A 448 -6.13 -6.28 -2.13
CA THR A 448 -5.08 -5.32 -1.76
C THR A 448 -5.30 -3.95 -2.39
N GLY A 449 -5.88 -3.87 -3.59
CA GLY A 449 -6.31 -2.62 -4.19
C GLY A 449 -7.41 -1.94 -3.37
N ILE A 450 -8.47 -2.67 -3.00
CA ILE A 450 -9.55 -2.15 -2.14
C ILE A 450 -8.99 -1.72 -0.77
N MET A 451 -8.04 -2.47 -0.21
CA MET A 451 -7.32 -2.08 1.01
C MET A 451 -6.62 -0.72 0.84
N ALA A 452 -5.92 -0.52 -0.26
CA ALA A 452 -5.24 0.76 -0.54
C ALA A 452 -6.26 1.92 -0.65
N LEU A 453 -7.43 1.68 -1.26
CA LEU A 453 -8.52 2.64 -1.31
C LEU A 453 -9.05 2.96 0.09
N GLY A 454 -9.23 1.94 0.94
CA GLY A 454 -9.67 2.08 2.33
C GLY A 454 -8.67 2.85 3.21
N MET A 455 -7.38 2.86 2.86
CA MET A 455 -6.36 3.70 3.49
C MET A 455 -6.33 5.12 2.93
N MET A 456 -6.49 5.25 1.62
CA MET A 456 -6.40 6.53 0.91
C MET A 456 -7.50 7.49 1.35
N LEU A 457 -8.76 7.06 1.29
CA LEU A 457 -9.92 7.94 1.47
C LEU A 457 -10.03 8.55 2.86
N PRO A 458 -10.03 7.79 3.98
CA PRO A 458 -10.09 8.39 5.31
C PRO A 458 -8.83 9.22 5.61
N GLY A 459 -7.67 8.76 5.13
CA GLY A 459 -6.40 9.47 5.29
C GLY A 459 -6.39 10.86 4.67
N MET A 460 -7.01 11.05 3.50
CA MET A 460 -7.05 12.34 2.79
C MET A 460 -7.64 13.48 3.63
N TYR A 461 -8.62 13.19 4.47
CA TYR A 461 -9.35 14.23 5.23
C TYR A 461 -8.92 14.33 6.68
N SER A 462 -8.06 13.41 7.16
CA SER A 462 -7.63 13.37 8.55
C SER A 462 -6.93 14.66 8.97
N GLY A 463 -6.10 15.25 8.11
CA GLY A 463 -5.39 16.49 8.40
C GLY A 463 -6.32 17.69 8.55
N ALA A 464 -7.25 17.87 7.58
CA ALA A 464 -8.22 18.96 7.65
C ALA A 464 -9.13 18.86 8.88
N LEU A 465 -9.54 17.64 9.25
CA LEU A 465 -10.31 17.41 10.46
C LEU A 465 -9.47 17.75 11.71
N GLN A 466 -8.22 17.27 11.76
CA GLN A 466 -7.33 17.55 12.87
C GLN A 466 -7.07 19.06 13.06
N GLU A 467 -6.86 19.82 11.97
CA GLU A 467 -6.67 21.27 12.05
C GLU A 467 -7.91 22.01 12.59
N GLN A 468 -9.12 21.49 12.33
CA GLN A 468 -10.37 22.07 12.83
C GLN A 468 -10.62 21.78 14.31
N ILE A 469 -10.36 20.54 14.77
CA ILE A 469 -10.75 20.10 16.11
C ILE A 469 -9.58 19.94 17.07
N GLY A 470 -8.34 20.09 16.62
CA GLY A 470 -7.11 19.88 17.40
C GLY A 470 -6.78 18.41 17.62
N TYR A 471 -5.54 18.11 18.08
CA TYR A 471 -5.05 16.74 18.24
C TYR A 471 -5.84 15.93 19.25
N SER A 472 -6.17 16.51 20.41
CA SER A 472 -6.88 15.78 21.49
C SER A 472 -8.26 15.28 21.01
N ASN A 473 -9.05 16.15 20.38
CA ASN A 473 -10.36 15.75 19.85
C ASN A 473 -10.22 14.85 18.61
N PHE A 474 -9.16 15.03 17.81
CA PHE A 474 -8.90 14.17 16.68
C PHE A 474 -8.63 12.71 17.10
N PHE A 475 -7.83 12.49 18.14
CA PHE A 475 -7.61 11.12 18.62
C PHE A 475 -8.85 10.52 19.30
N LEU A 476 -9.70 11.32 19.95
CA LEU A 476 -11.03 10.87 20.37
C LEU A 476 -11.92 10.46 19.18
N TRP A 477 -11.90 11.26 18.09
CA TRP A 477 -12.57 10.91 16.85
C TRP A 477 -12.02 9.60 16.25
N VAL A 478 -10.70 9.36 16.28
CA VAL A 478 -10.10 8.10 15.82
C VAL A 478 -10.69 6.92 16.59
N ILE A 479 -10.84 7.01 17.91
CA ILE A 479 -11.50 5.96 18.71
C ILE A 479 -12.95 5.73 18.27
N LEU A 480 -13.74 6.78 18.05
CA LEU A 480 -15.10 6.64 17.50
C LEU A 480 -15.10 6.02 16.10
N SER A 481 -14.09 6.32 15.30
CA SER A 481 -13.90 5.80 13.95
C SER A 481 -13.57 4.30 13.92
N THR A 482 -13.30 3.65 15.06
CA THR A 482 -13.12 2.19 15.13
C THR A 482 -14.45 1.44 15.02
N ILE A 483 -15.58 2.09 15.36
CA ILE A 483 -16.92 1.47 15.39
C ILE A 483 -17.27 0.78 14.05
N PRO A 484 -17.09 1.39 12.87
CA PRO A 484 -17.30 0.71 11.59
C PRO A 484 -16.47 -0.57 11.46
N GLY A 485 -15.23 -0.57 11.95
CA GLY A 485 -14.35 -1.74 11.95
C GLY A 485 -14.93 -2.91 12.76
N PHE A 486 -15.46 -2.64 13.95
CA PHE A 486 -16.15 -3.64 14.79
C PHE A 486 -17.43 -4.16 14.11
N ILE A 487 -18.23 -3.27 13.51
CA ILE A 487 -19.46 -3.65 12.80
C ILE A 487 -19.13 -4.62 11.65
N VAL A 488 -18.18 -4.26 10.78
CA VAL A 488 -17.85 -5.10 9.62
C VAL A 488 -17.20 -6.42 10.06
N ALA A 489 -16.45 -6.43 11.16
CA ALA A 489 -15.90 -7.66 11.74
C ALA A 489 -17.00 -8.62 12.23
N ALA A 490 -18.15 -8.08 12.70
CA ALA A 490 -19.30 -8.89 13.08
C ALA A 490 -20.06 -9.49 11.89
N LEU A 491 -19.98 -8.84 10.71
CA LEU A 491 -20.71 -9.24 9.51
C LEU A 491 -19.98 -10.26 8.64
N VAL A 492 -18.66 -10.41 8.81
CA VAL A 492 -17.90 -11.34 7.98
C VAL A 492 -18.05 -12.78 8.43
N LYS A 493 -18.09 -13.69 7.45
CA LYS A 493 -18.11 -15.11 7.65
C LYS A 493 -16.71 -15.68 7.50
N ILE A 494 -16.26 -16.38 8.53
CA ILE A 494 -14.96 -17.07 8.53
C ILE A 494 -15.18 -18.56 8.48
N GLU A 495 -14.52 -19.23 7.54
CA GLU A 495 -14.56 -20.68 7.38
C GLU A 495 -14.00 -21.34 8.64
N PRO A 496 -14.71 -22.34 9.20
CA PRO A 496 -14.24 -23.11 10.35
C PRO A 496 -12.86 -23.74 10.09
N GLY A 497 -11.92 -23.52 10.99
CA GLY A 497 -10.57 -24.09 10.88
C GLY A 497 -9.62 -23.37 9.91
N PHE A 498 -10.07 -22.34 9.18
CA PHE A 498 -9.17 -21.58 8.30
C PHE A 498 -7.98 -20.99 9.07
N GLY A 499 -6.79 -21.18 8.54
CA GLY A 499 -5.51 -20.75 9.14
C GLY A 499 -4.99 -21.69 10.24
N LYS A 500 -5.73 -22.70 10.68
CA LYS A 500 -5.25 -23.68 11.65
C LYS A 500 -4.31 -24.68 10.98
N LYS A 501 -3.16 -24.91 11.61
CA LYS A 501 -2.24 -25.97 11.16
C LYS A 501 -2.91 -27.33 11.34
N ILE A 502 -3.04 -28.08 10.25
CA ILE A 502 -3.49 -29.48 10.30
C ILE A 502 -2.35 -30.27 10.97
N SER A 503 -2.60 -30.81 12.16
CA SER A 503 -1.69 -31.79 12.75
C SER A 503 -1.82 -33.08 11.96
N ASN A 504 -0.79 -33.44 11.22
CA ASN A 504 -0.64 -34.79 10.69
C ASN A 504 -0.47 -35.77 11.84
#